data_d6f891345858f32e96de270e71fda737
#
_entry.id   d6f891345858f32e96de270e71fda737
#
_cell.length_a   1.000
_cell.length_b   1.000
_cell.length_c   1.000
_cell.angle_alpha   90.00
_cell.angle_beta   90.00
_cell.angle_gamma   90.00
#
_symmetry.space_group_name_H-M   'P 1'
#
loop_
_entity.id
_entity.type
_entity.pdbx_description
1 polymer ?
#
loop_
_entity_poly.entity_id
_entity_poly.type
_entity_poly.pdbx_seq_one_letter_code
_entity_poly.pdbx_strand_id
1 'polypeptide(L)'
;MTGIDLDERFMRAAIEEAKHACEQGEVPIGAVVVRDGEIIARASNRREVDQDPSAHAEFTALCEAAQVLGRWRLSDCAVYVTLEPCCMCAGLMVNARVGRCVYGAADAKAGALGSVFNLAQTSKLNHRFDVRAGVLADDCAALLSDFFSSKRSGFVDMHLAGHASHQNARVQAAEFAVLPVVDAASAHAAPRVLMAIDSFKGSANSEEIEAWVAEGMRRVDPCVDIRSVALADGGEGTVDAFSRICAGERKTVRVTGAFGTPINAEWLLAHGNKPDDTWAVIEMATAAGIGQSARTDAAALAASTYGVGELLRTAVAAGAHTVYIGLGGSATNDGGAGFLQALGARLLDADGKSIDAGLAGLARLASIDLRPAFETIGDTHLVILSDVTNPLVGDHGALAVFGPQKGLDTSDSAMVDKREGWMISYGHLLDKARAEIGTTVTSPETEPAVATHSRKRFSSVLGVPGAGAAGGLGAALLALGAEMHSGVDVLLDIAQFDDSAHACDLVITGEGNMDAQTAHGKAPAGVAARAKAAGKPVIAIVGGRASDLDNVYRAGIDLVLPLCRVPMSLEQALDSVQVHENAVCAGEAALRAYLLRSK
;
A
#
# COMPACT_ATOMS: atom_id res chain seq x y z
N MET A 1 9.46 -52.27 -40.57
CA MET A 1 8.56 -51.18 -40.13
C MET A 1 9.32 -50.44 -39.05
N THR A 2 9.83 -49.26 -39.36
CA THR A 2 10.52 -48.39 -38.43
C THR A 2 9.50 -47.92 -37.40
N GLY A 3 9.71 -48.27 -36.12
CA GLY A 3 8.79 -47.92 -35.03
C GLY A 3 8.69 -46.42 -34.90
N ILE A 4 7.53 -45.87 -35.20
CA ILE A 4 7.16 -44.52 -34.81
C ILE A 4 7.27 -44.51 -33.27
N ASP A 5 8.07 -43.59 -32.72
CA ASP A 5 8.17 -43.38 -31.25
C ASP A 5 6.74 -43.17 -30.74
N LEU A 6 6.33 -43.92 -29.74
CA LEU A 6 4.98 -43.83 -29.16
C LEU A 6 4.69 -42.41 -28.64
N ASP A 7 5.71 -41.71 -28.17
CA ASP A 7 5.59 -40.32 -27.70
C ASP A 7 5.25 -39.39 -28.88
N GLU A 8 5.83 -39.58 -30.07
CA GLU A 8 5.46 -38.78 -31.24
C GLU A 8 4.01 -39.02 -31.66
N ARG A 9 3.52 -40.27 -31.57
CA ARG A 9 2.12 -40.58 -31.90
C ARG A 9 1.16 -39.78 -31.02
N PHE A 10 1.39 -39.75 -29.71
CA PHE A 10 0.53 -39.04 -28.77
C PHE A 10 0.70 -37.53 -28.86
N MET A 11 1.93 -37.06 -29.13
CA MET A 11 2.16 -35.62 -29.36
C MET A 11 1.44 -35.13 -30.61
N ARG A 12 1.39 -35.92 -31.70
CA ARG A 12 0.58 -35.57 -32.87
C ARG A 12 -0.92 -35.46 -32.54
N ALA A 13 -1.44 -36.30 -31.63
CA ALA A 13 -2.80 -36.16 -31.16
C ALA A 13 -3.00 -34.86 -30.33
N ALA A 14 -2.03 -34.45 -29.52
CA ALA A 14 -2.06 -33.15 -28.82
C ALA A 14 -1.97 -31.98 -29.81
N ILE A 15 -1.19 -32.10 -30.90
CA ILE A 15 -1.12 -31.12 -31.99
C ILE A 15 -2.48 -30.94 -32.68
N GLU A 16 -3.25 -32.00 -32.90
CA GLU A 16 -4.60 -31.87 -33.46
C GLU A 16 -5.53 -31.06 -32.52
N GLU A 17 -5.46 -31.29 -31.21
CA GLU A 17 -6.21 -30.48 -30.25
C GLU A 17 -5.73 -28.99 -30.24
N ALA A 18 -4.42 -28.76 -30.46
CA ALA A 18 -3.89 -27.39 -30.58
C ALA A 18 -4.43 -26.68 -31.85
N LYS A 19 -4.54 -27.39 -32.96
CA LYS A 19 -5.16 -26.86 -34.21
C LYS A 19 -6.62 -26.51 -33.96
N HIS A 20 -7.35 -27.36 -33.25
CA HIS A 20 -8.74 -27.10 -32.88
C HIS A 20 -8.89 -25.84 -32.04
N ALA A 21 -7.98 -25.59 -31.06
CA ALA A 21 -7.91 -24.32 -30.36
C ALA A 21 -7.72 -23.14 -31.32
N CYS A 22 -6.79 -23.25 -32.27
CA CYS A 22 -6.50 -22.21 -33.26
C CYS A 22 -7.74 -21.86 -34.11
N GLU A 23 -8.53 -22.85 -34.53
CA GLU A 23 -9.77 -22.66 -35.29
C GLU A 23 -10.81 -21.85 -34.50
N GLN A 24 -10.80 -21.96 -33.18
CA GLN A 24 -11.67 -21.19 -32.28
C GLN A 24 -11.08 -19.81 -31.89
N GLY A 25 -9.94 -19.42 -32.45
CA GLY A 25 -9.26 -18.14 -32.14
C GLY A 25 -8.47 -18.15 -30.85
N GLU A 26 -8.31 -19.30 -30.22
CA GLU A 26 -7.52 -19.53 -29.01
C GLU A 26 -6.04 -19.73 -29.30
N VAL A 27 -5.20 -19.50 -28.28
CA VAL A 27 -3.77 -19.86 -28.36
C VAL A 27 -3.66 -21.37 -28.62
N PRO A 28 -2.95 -21.82 -29.70
CA PRO A 28 -2.94 -23.21 -30.14
C PRO A 28 -2.14 -24.13 -29.19
N ILE A 29 -2.75 -24.47 -28.08
CA ILE A 29 -2.23 -25.43 -27.11
C ILE A 29 -3.25 -26.57 -27.00
N GLY A 30 -2.77 -27.81 -27.12
CA GLY A 30 -3.56 -29.02 -26.99
C GLY A 30 -2.88 -30.02 -26.08
N ALA A 31 -3.69 -30.81 -25.38
CA ALA A 31 -3.23 -31.85 -24.48
C ALA A 31 -4.04 -33.13 -24.59
N VAL A 32 -3.37 -34.26 -24.38
CA VAL A 32 -4.01 -35.57 -24.24
C VAL A 32 -3.46 -36.32 -23.04
N VAL A 33 -4.32 -37.08 -22.36
CA VAL A 33 -3.93 -37.96 -21.25
C VAL A 33 -4.02 -39.41 -21.76
N VAL A 34 -2.93 -40.14 -21.53
CA VAL A 34 -2.77 -41.52 -22.02
C VAL A 34 -2.61 -42.47 -20.82
N ARG A 35 -3.31 -43.60 -20.90
CA ARG A 35 -3.16 -44.74 -19.98
C ARG A 35 -3.13 -46.04 -20.76
N ASP A 36 -2.20 -46.93 -20.39
CA ASP A 36 -2.06 -48.26 -21.03
C ASP A 36 -1.98 -48.22 -22.58
N GLY A 37 -1.38 -47.11 -23.13
CA GLY A 37 -1.23 -46.92 -24.58
C GLY A 37 -2.49 -46.40 -25.31
N GLU A 38 -3.54 -46.05 -24.56
CA GLU A 38 -4.78 -45.46 -25.08
C GLU A 38 -4.99 -44.04 -24.57
N ILE A 39 -5.55 -43.17 -25.43
CA ILE A 39 -5.92 -41.81 -25.03
C ILE A 39 -7.27 -41.87 -24.33
N ILE A 40 -7.29 -41.42 -23.05
CA ILE A 40 -8.48 -41.43 -22.20
C ILE A 40 -9.15 -40.08 -22.04
N ALA A 41 -8.40 -38.99 -22.31
CA ALA A 41 -8.94 -37.62 -22.31
C ALA A 41 -8.19 -36.75 -23.33
N ARG A 42 -8.87 -35.72 -23.86
CA ARG A 42 -8.34 -34.77 -24.83
C ARG A 42 -8.88 -33.38 -24.53
N ALA A 43 -8.06 -32.36 -24.61
CA ALA A 43 -8.53 -31.00 -24.47
C ALA A 43 -7.68 -30.02 -25.29
N SER A 44 -8.30 -28.93 -25.68
CA SER A 44 -7.68 -27.75 -26.26
C SER A 44 -7.74 -26.59 -25.30
N ASN A 45 -6.87 -25.59 -25.48
CA ASN A 45 -6.96 -24.35 -24.74
C ASN A 45 -8.27 -23.62 -25.07
N ARG A 46 -8.96 -23.09 -24.02
CA ARG A 46 -10.27 -22.44 -24.15
C ARG A 46 -10.40 -21.20 -23.25
N ARG A 47 -9.29 -20.61 -22.85
CA ARG A 47 -9.27 -19.48 -21.91
C ARG A 47 -10.14 -18.30 -22.32
N GLU A 48 -10.03 -17.90 -23.59
CA GLU A 48 -10.78 -16.75 -24.13
C GLU A 48 -12.23 -17.11 -24.44
N VAL A 49 -12.48 -18.32 -24.93
CA VAL A 49 -13.85 -18.80 -25.27
C VAL A 49 -14.67 -18.99 -23.99
N ASP A 50 -14.11 -19.66 -22.99
CA ASP A 50 -14.83 -19.97 -21.74
C ASP A 50 -14.71 -18.86 -20.68
N GLN A 51 -13.88 -17.82 -20.92
CA GLN A 51 -13.55 -16.75 -19.98
C GLN A 51 -13.10 -17.31 -18.61
N ASP A 52 -12.36 -18.43 -18.66
CA ASP A 52 -11.88 -19.16 -17.50
C ASP A 52 -10.35 -19.23 -17.51
N PRO A 53 -9.64 -18.61 -16.54
CA PRO A 53 -8.19 -18.65 -16.47
C PRO A 53 -7.62 -20.05 -16.23
N SER A 54 -8.43 -21.00 -15.78
CA SER A 54 -8.02 -22.40 -15.58
C SER A 54 -8.24 -23.29 -16.81
N ALA A 55 -8.94 -22.83 -17.83
CA ALA A 55 -9.26 -23.58 -19.04
C ALA A 55 -8.05 -23.80 -19.98
N HIS A 56 -6.91 -24.19 -19.39
CA HIS A 56 -5.74 -24.66 -20.11
C HIS A 56 -5.95 -26.10 -20.58
N ALA A 57 -5.40 -26.46 -21.74
CA ALA A 57 -5.53 -27.79 -22.32
C ALA A 57 -5.16 -28.89 -21.33
N GLU A 58 -4.02 -28.77 -20.65
CA GLU A 58 -3.55 -29.78 -19.70
C GLU A 58 -4.45 -29.87 -18.46
N PHE A 59 -4.93 -28.72 -17.97
CA PHE A 59 -5.80 -28.68 -16.81
C PHE A 59 -7.12 -29.40 -17.09
N THR A 60 -7.74 -29.07 -18.20
CA THR A 60 -9.00 -29.67 -18.63
C THR A 60 -8.85 -31.17 -18.91
N ALA A 61 -7.80 -31.58 -19.65
CA ALA A 61 -7.55 -32.97 -19.94
C ALA A 61 -7.30 -33.84 -18.69
N LEU A 62 -6.59 -33.29 -17.67
CA LEU A 62 -6.37 -33.99 -16.42
C LEU A 62 -7.65 -34.14 -15.58
N CYS A 63 -8.49 -33.11 -15.54
CA CYS A 63 -9.78 -33.17 -14.86
C CYS A 63 -10.70 -34.19 -15.53
N GLU A 64 -10.76 -34.22 -16.85
CA GLU A 64 -11.54 -35.20 -17.64
C GLU A 64 -11.03 -36.63 -17.42
N ALA A 65 -9.71 -36.84 -17.45
CA ALA A 65 -9.10 -38.14 -17.17
C ALA A 65 -9.46 -38.66 -15.78
N ALA A 66 -9.45 -37.77 -14.76
CA ALA A 66 -9.85 -38.12 -13.41
C ALA A 66 -11.32 -38.53 -13.31
N GLN A 67 -12.21 -37.86 -14.05
CA GLN A 67 -13.63 -38.22 -14.16
C GLN A 67 -13.83 -39.57 -14.86
N VAL A 68 -13.18 -39.78 -16.02
CA VAL A 68 -13.25 -41.05 -16.78
C VAL A 68 -12.78 -42.22 -15.91
N LEU A 69 -11.73 -42.04 -15.10
CA LEU A 69 -11.20 -43.09 -14.24
C LEU A 69 -11.91 -43.19 -12.88
N GLY A 70 -12.81 -42.26 -12.54
CA GLY A 70 -13.50 -42.22 -11.25
C GLY A 70 -12.57 -42.05 -10.06
N ARG A 71 -11.38 -41.45 -10.28
CA ARG A 71 -10.35 -41.26 -9.24
C ARG A 71 -9.44 -40.09 -9.57
N TRP A 72 -9.01 -39.39 -8.55
CA TRP A 72 -8.13 -38.23 -8.71
C TRP A 72 -6.63 -38.58 -8.89
N ARG A 73 -6.19 -39.78 -8.48
CA ARG A 73 -4.80 -40.24 -8.66
C ARG A 73 -4.59 -40.76 -10.06
N LEU A 74 -3.66 -40.17 -10.81
CA LEU A 74 -3.33 -40.47 -12.21
C LEU A 74 -1.89 -41.00 -12.34
N SER A 75 -1.42 -41.79 -11.36
CA SER A 75 -0.04 -42.25 -11.29
C SER A 75 0.36 -43.24 -12.40
N ASP A 76 -0.60 -43.85 -13.05
CA ASP A 76 -0.47 -44.73 -14.20
C ASP A 76 -0.79 -44.03 -15.55
N CYS A 77 -0.88 -42.68 -15.52
CA CYS A 77 -1.16 -41.87 -16.70
C CYS A 77 0.05 -41.05 -17.14
N ALA A 78 0.15 -40.82 -18.46
CA ALA A 78 1.08 -39.87 -19.06
C ALA A 78 0.29 -38.72 -19.72
N VAL A 79 0.77 -37.50 -19.55
CA VAL A 79 0.22 -36.30 -20.17
C VAL A 79 1.12 -35.89 -21.33
N TYR A 80 0.53 -35.60 -22.48
CA TYR A 80 1.19 -35.05 -23.66
C TYR A 80 0.61 -33.69 -23.96
N VAL A 81 1.44 -32.68 -24.12
CA VAL A 81 1.02 -31.29 -24.34
C VAL A 81 1.96 -30.56 -25.29
N THR A 82 1.43 -29.72 -26.15
CA THR A 82 2.19 -29.06 -27.21
C THR A 82 3.14 -27.98 -26.70
N LEU A 83 2.83 -27.36 -25.55
CA LEU A 83 3.65 -26.34 -24.90
C LEU A 83 4.03 -26.80 -23.49
N GLU A 84 5.22 -26.43 -23.01
CA GLU A 84 5.64 -26.71 -21.63
C GLU A 84 4.60 -26.20 -20.62
N PRO A 85 4.11 -27.06 -19.69
CA PRO A 85 3.12 -26.69 -18.68
C PRO A 85 3.57 -25.54 -17.79
N CYS A 86 2.67 -24.59 -17.54
CA CYS A 86 2.86 -23.51 -16.58
C CYS A 86 2.78 -24.01 -15.13
N CYS A 87 3.06 -23.14 -14.14
CA CYS A 87 3.04 -23.50 -12.71
C CYS A 87 1.69 -24.07 -12.26
N MET A 88 0.56 -23.58 -12.77
CA MET A 88 -0.78 -24.08 -12.43
C MET A 88 -0.95 -25.52 -12.90
N CYS A 89 -0.66 -25.82 -14.16
CA CYS A 89 -0.82 -27.15 -14.75
C CYS A 89 0.20 -28.16 -14.19
N ALA A 90 1.46 -27.75 -14.02
CA ALA A 90 2.48 -28.58 -13.37
C ALA A 90 2.12 -28.85 -11.89
N GLY A 91 1.58 -27.87 -11.17
CA GLY A 91 1.06 -28.04 -9.81
C GLY A 91 -0.12 -29.02 -9.75
N LEU A 92 -1.04 -28.98 -10.72
CA LEU A 92 -2.11 -29.98 -10.84
C LEU A 92 -1.56 -31.37 -11.10
N MET A 93 -0.53 -31.52 -11.95
CA MET A 93 0.14 -32.81 -12.18
C MET A 93 0.74 -33.40 -10.91
N VAL A 94 1.38 -32.55 -10.06
CA VAL A 94 1.87 -32.95 -8.73
C VAL A 94 0.72 -33.40 -7.84
N ASN A 95 -0.37 -32.63 -7.78
CA ASN A 95 -1.55 -32.95 -6.96
C ASN A 95 -2.23 -34.24 -7.42
N ALA A 96 -2.43 -34.41 -8.74
CA ALA A 96 -3.04 -35.59 -9.34
C ALA A 96 -2.11 -36.82 -9.34
N ARG A 97 -0.86 -36.68 -8.89
CA ARG A 97 0.13 -37.78 -8.89
C ARG A 97 0.39 -38.36 -10.28
N VAL A 98 0.48 -37.52 -11.30
CA VAL A 98 0.75 -37.96 -12.68
C VAL A 98 2.06 -38.74 -12.75
N GLY A 99 2.10 -39.83 -13.52
CA GLY A 99 3.29 -40.65 -13.65
C GLY A 99 4.35 -40.04 -14.57
N ARG A 100 3.92 -39.36 -15.66
CA ARG A 100 4.81 -38.80 -16.67
C ARG A 100 4.18 -37.62 -17.40
N CYS A 101 5.00 -36.60 -17.75
CA CYS A 101 4.64 -35.53 -18.67
C CYS A 101 5.60 -35.48 -19.85
N VAL A 102 5.04 -35.35 -21.07
CA VAL A 102 5.79 -35.17 -22.31
C VAL A 102 5.33 -33.87 -22.96
N TYR A 103 6.24 -32.97 -23.25
CA TYR A 103 5.87 -31.71 -23.89
C TYR A 103 6.69 -31.42 -25.15
N GLY A 104 6.06 -30.62 -26.06
CA GLY A 104 6.66 -30.23 -27.34
C GLY A 104 7.59 -29.03 -27.18
N ALA A 105 7.09 -27.82 -27.38
CA ALA A 105 7.84 -26.59 -27.31
C ALA A 105 8.10 -26.17 -25.85
N ALA A 106 9.29 -25.63 -25.57
CA ALA A 106 9.63 -25.04 -24.29
C ALA A 106 8.98 -23.64 -24.14
N ASP A 107 8.57 -23.29 -22.93
CA ASP A 107 8.05 -21.96 -22.61
C ASP A 107 9.05 -21.19 -21.72
N ALA A 108 9.82 -20.30 -22.35
CA ALA A 108 10.81 -19.47 -21.63
C ALA A 108 10.20 -18.43 -20.68
N LYS A 109 8.87 -18.21 -20.74
CA LYS A 109 8.18 -17.20 -19.91
C LYS A 109 7.45 -17.78 -18.70
N ALA A 110 6.83 -18.96 -18.88
CA ALA A 110 5.95 -19.54 -17.86
C ALA A 110 6.19 -21.05 -17.62
N GLY A 111 7.11 -21.69 -18.34
CA GLY A 111 7.36 -23.12 -18.27
C GLY A 111 7.84 -23.59 -16.87
N ALA A 112 7.17 -24.59 -16.33
CA ALA A 112 7.39 -25.05 -14.96
C ALA A 112 7.93 -26.48 -14.85
N LEU A 113 8.42 -27.05 -15.95
CA LEU A 113 9.01 -28.38 -16.02
C LEU A 113 10.48 -28.37 -16.48
N GLY A 114 11.14 -27.19 -16.47
CA GLY A 114 12.56 -27.08 -16.79
C GLY A 114 13.00 -25.71 -17.29
N SER A 115 12.12 -24.90 -17.91
CA SER A 115 12.50 -23.61 -18.50
C SER A 115 12.65 -22.50 -17.46
N VAL A 116 11.62 -22.23 -16.64
CA VAL A 116 11.64 -21.20 -15.59
C VAL A 116 11.69 -21.85 -14.21
N PHE A 117 10.84 -22.87 -14.00
CA PHE A 117 10.78 -23.67 -12.79
C PHE A 117 10.91 -25.15 -13.12
N ASN A 118 11.17 -26.00 -12.11
CA ASN A 118 11.12 -27.44 -12.26
C ASN A 118 10.35 -28.08 -11.10
N LEU A 119 9.02 -28.03 -11.20
CA LEU A 119 8.12 -28.58 -10.19
C LEU A 119 8.12 -30.12 -10.19
N ALA A 120 8.39 -30.76 -11.35
CA ALA A 120 8.43 -32.22 -11.45
C ALA A 120 9.53 -32.86 -10.61
N GLN A 121 10.66 -32.16 -10.39
CA GLN A 121 11.84 -32.69 -9.71
C GLN A 121 12.10 -32.04 -8.34
N THR A 122 11.29 -31.07 -7.91
CA THR A 122 11.47 -30.34 -6.65
C THR A 122 11.34 -31.27 -5.44
N SER A 123 12.42 -31.36 -4.64
CA SER A 123 12.47 -32.26 -3.46
C SER A 123 11.54 -31.86 -2.33
N LYS A 124 11.06 -30.63 -2.31
CA LYS A 124 10.12 -30.10 -1.31
C LYS A 124 8.66 -30.47 -1.57
N LEU A 125 8.34 -30.92 -2.78
CA LEU A 125 6.99 -31.37 -3.11
C LEU A 125 6.83 -32.86 -2.79
N ASN A 126 5.60 -33.25 -2.50
CA ASN A 126 5.24 -34.59 -2.04
C ASN A 126 5.06 -35.62 -3.17
N HIS A 127 5.30 -35.23 -4.44
CA HIS A 127 5.28 -36.08 -5.61
C HIS A 127 6.27 -35.58 -6.65
N ARG A 128 6.89 -36.53 -7.36
CA ARG A 128 7.76 -36.29 -8.52
C ARG A 128 7.31 -37.19 -9.67
N PHE A 129 7.50 -36.72 -10.89
CA PHE A 129 7.14 -37.47 -12.09
C PHE A 129 8.17 -37.28 -13.19
N ASP A 130 8.19 -38.22 -14.15
CA ASP A 130 9.11 -38.18 -15.27
C ASP A 130 8.71 -37.11 -16.28
N VAL A 131 9.71 -36.40 -16.84
CA VAL A 131 9.50 -35.39 -17.85
C VAL A 131 10.34 -35.71 -19.10
N ARG A 132 9.71 -35.70 -20.26
CA ARG A 132 10.37 -35.72 -21.56
C ARG A 132 10.03 -34.44 -22.33
N ALA A 133 11.05 -33.64 -22.58
CA ALA A 133 10.92 -32.37 -23.33
C ALA A 133 11.23 -32.57 -24.82
N GLY A 134 10.72 -31.68 -25.67
CA GLY A 134 11.16 -31.49 -27.05
C GLY A 134 10.63 -32.49 -28.04
N VAL A 135 9.54 -33.19 -27.73
CA VAL A 135 8.91 -34.12 -28.68
C VAL A 135 8.10 -33.34 -29.73
N LEU A 136 8.52 -33.35 -30.98
CA LEU A 136 7.99 -32.53 -32.08
C LEU A 136 8.01 -31.04 -31.76
N ALA A 137 9.10 -30.59 -31.14
CA ALA A 137 9.21 -29.20 -30.64
C ALA A 137 9.04 -28.15 -31.74
N ASP A 138 9.61 -28.39 -32.92
CA ASP A 138 9.52 -27.46 -34.05
C ASP A 138 8.09 -27.36 -34.59
N ASP A 139 7.37 -28.47 -34.71
CA ASP A 139 5.97 -28.49 -35.12
C ASP A 139 5.09 -27.72 -34.12
N CYS A 140 5.32 -27.92 -32.85
CA CYS A 140 4.59 -27.24 -31.76
C CYS A 140 4.89 -25.74 -31.73
N ALA A 141 6.15 -25.35 -31.88
CA ALA A 141 6.57 -23.94 -31.87
C ALA A 141 6.04 -23.19 -33.09
N ALA A 142 5.99 -23.87 -34.27
CA ALA A 142 5.48 -23.28 -35.50
C ALA A 142 3.99 -22.90 -35.35
N LEU A 143 3.15 -23.74 -34.76
CA LEU A 143 1.73 -23.42 -34.50
C LEU A 143 1.56 -22.12 -33.68
N LEU A 144 2.35 -21.95 -32.63
CA LEU A 144 2.32 -20.74 -31.82
C LEU A 144 2.82 -19.51 -32.59
N SER A 145 3.92 -19.66 -33.34
CA SER A 145 4.50 -18.58 -34.13
C SER A 145 3.55 -18.08 -35.21
N ASP A 146 2.92 -19.00 -35.95
CA ASP A 146 1.96 -18.70 -37.00
C ASP A 146 0.71 -18.00 -36.46
N PHE A 147 0.19 -18.46 -35.33
CA PHE A 147 -0.94 -17.84 -34.66
C PHE A 147 -0.66 -16.39 -34.26
N PHE A 148 0.47 -16.14 -33.58
CA PHE A 148 0.81 -14.78 -33.16
C PHE A 148 1.21 -13.89 -34.32
N SER A 149 1.74 -14.43 -35.42
CA SER A 149 2.05 -13.67 -36.63
C SER A 149 0.79 -13.24 -37.36
N SER A 150 -0.21 -14.12 -37.48
CA SER A 150 -1.51 -13.81 -38.09
C SER A 150 -2.28 -12.74 -37.27
N LYS A 151 -2.23 -12.83 -35.95
CA LYS A 151 -2.84 -11.79 -35.06
C LYS A 151 -2.16 -10.42 -35.23
N ARG A 152 -0.84 -10.36 -35.44
CA ARG A 152 -0.12 -9.10 -35.69
C ARG A 152 -0.40 -8.50 -37.06
N SER A 153 -0.50 -9.29 -38.10
CA SER A 153 -0.85 -8.81 -39.47
C SER A 153 -2.31 -8.32 -39.55
N GLY A 154 -3.24 -8.92 -38.85
CA GLY A 154 -4.62 -8.43 -38.76
C GLY A 154 -4.78 -7.09 -38.03
N PHE A 155 -3.81 -6.68 -37.18
CA PHE A 155 -3.80 -5.37 -36.51
C PHE A 155 -3.29 -4.23 -37.44
N VAL A 156 -2.49 -4.54 -38.46
CA VAL A 156 -1.96 -3.56 -39.41
C VAL A 156 -2.99 -3.21 -40.47
N ASP A 157 -3.87 -4.14 -40.87
CA ASP A 157 -4.89 -3.89 -41.89
C ASP A 157 -6.12 -3.12 -41.37
N MET A 158 -6.31 -3.02 -40.05
CA MET A 158 -7.46 -2.30 -39.46
C MET A 158 -7.25 -0.76 -39.39
N HIS A 159 -6.07 -0.25 -39.73
CA HIS A 159 -5.79 1.19 -39.77
C HIS A 159 -5.87 1.85 -41.15
N LEU A 160 -6.11 1.11 -42.23
CA LEU A 160 -6.11 1.64 -43.61
C LEU A 160 -7.36 1.40 -44.44
N ALA A 161 -8.45 0.88 -43.92
CA ALA A 161 -9.70 0.71 -44.69
C ALA A 161 -10.91 1.25 -43.94
N GLY A 162 -11.12 2.55 -44.09
CA GLY A 162 -12.45 3.15 -43.98
C GLY A 162 -13.19 2.94 -45.30
N HIS A 163 -14.47 2.55 -45.19
CA HIS A 163 -15.50 2.50 -46.22
C HIS A 163 -15.50 1.31 -47.20
N ALA A 164 -16.43 0.37 -47.02
CA ALA A 164 -17.56 0.12 -47.90
C ALA A 164 -18.31 -1.19 -47.55
N SER A 165 -19.55 -0.99 -47.15
CA SER A 165 -20.80 -1.72 -47.50
C SER A 165 -20.83 -3.23 -47.84
N HIS A 166 -21.60 -3.94 -47.05
CA HIS A 166 -22.83 -4.70 -47.41
C HIS A 166 -22.81 -6.18 -47.81
N GLN A 167 -23.59 -6.90 -47.05
CA GLN A 167 -24.68 -7.81 -47.40
C GLN A 167 -24.37 -9.31 -47.50
N ASN A 168 -25.12 -10.02 -46.63
CA ASN A 168 -25.74 -11.33 -46.82
C ASN A 168 -24.91 -12.62 -46.78
N ALA A 169 -25.02 -13.33 -45.64
CA ALA A 169 -25.35 -14.75 -45.68
C ALA A 169 -26.13 -15.16 -44.41
N ARG A 170 -27.41 -15.43 -44.58
CA ARG A 170 -28.23 -16.16 -43.60
C ARG A 170 -27.74 -17.60 -43.55
N VAL A 171 -27.38 -18.07 -42.33
CA VAL A 171 -27.39 -19.51 -42.01
C VAL A 171 -28.30 -19.67 -40.79
N GLN A 172 -29.20 -20.65 -40.92
CA GLN A 172 -30.27 -20.95 -39.99
C GLN A 172 -29.74 -21.31 -38.61
N ALA A 173 -30.30 -20.65 -37.62
CA ALA A 173 -30.07 -20.91 -36.19
C ALA A 173 -30.90 -22.13 -35.76
N ALA A 174 -30.26 -23.10 -35.12
CA ALA A 174 -30.93 -24.03 -34.23
C ALA A 174 -31.18 -23.31 -32.89
N GLU A 175 -32.41 -23.39 -32.41
CA GLU A 175 -32.87 -22.76 -31.18
C GLU A 175 -32.15 -23.35 -29.96
N PHE A 176 -31.22 -22.58 -29.41
CA PHE A 176 -30.87 -22.65 -27.98
C PHE A 176 -31.51 -21.45 -27.30
N ALA A 177 -32.17 -21.70 -26.15
CA ALA A 177 -32.82 -20.68 -25.36
C ALA A 177 -31.79 -19.60 -24.98
N VAL A 178 -31.86 -18.47 -25.67
CA VAL A 178 -31.11 -17.26 -25.36
C VAL A 178 -31.70 -16.71 -24.08
N LEU A 179 -30.90 -16.73 -23.01
CA LEU A 179 -31.15 -15.84 -21.88
C LEU A 179 -31.23 -14.42 -22.46
N PRO A 180 -32.18 -13.59 -22.01
CA PRO A 180 -32.43 -12.29 -22.65
C PRO A 180 -31.14 -11.47 -22.64
N VAL A 181 -30.70 -11.07 -23.84
CA VAL A 181 -29.80 -9.93 -24.01
C VAL A 181 -30.49 -8.76 -23.32
N VAL A 182 -29.91 -8.34 -22.20
CA VAL A 182 -30.37 -7.12 -21.53
C VAL A 182 -30.19 -6.00 -22.54
N ASP A 183 -31.30 -5.43 -22.98
CA ASP A 183 -31.33 -4.27 -23.85
C ASP A 183 -30.37 -3.20 -23.33
N ALA A 184 -29.49 -2.74 -24.19
CA ALA A 184 -28.58 -1.60 -23.96
C ALA A 184 -29.30 -0.25 -23.80
N ALA A 185 -30.52 -0.26 -23.26
CA ALA A 185 -31.39 0.90 -23.08
C ALA A 185 -31.80 1.16 -21.61
N SER A 186 -31.23 0.45 -20.62
CA SER A 186 -31.17 0.99 -19.26
C SER A 186 -29.80 1.68 -19.14
N ALA A 187 -29.78 2.99 -19.27
CA ALA A 187 -28.62 3.81 -18.91
C ALA A 187 -28.30 3.58 -17.42
N HIS A 188 -27.50 2.55 -17.12
CA HIS A 188 -26.87 2.47 -15.83
C HIS A 188 -25.95 3.70 -15.74
N ALA A 189 -26.25 4.59 -14.80
CA ALA A 189 -25.33 5.66 -14.48
C ALA A 189 -23.97 5.04 -14.17
N ALA A 190 -22.91 5.54 -14.81
CA ALA A 190 -21.56 5.04 -14.59
C ALA A 190 -21.25 5.00 -13.09
N PRO A 191 -20.63 3.93 -12.58
CA PRO A 191 -20.29 3.83 -11.16
C PRO A 191 -19.40 5.00 -10.74
N ARG A 192 -19.72 5.63 -9.62
CA ARG A 192 -18.94 6.70 -9.02
C ARG A 192 -18.08 6.12 -7.91
N VAL A 193 -16.77 6.15 -8.09
CA VAL A 193 -15.79 5.56 -7.18
C VAL A 193 -15.02 6.67 -6.48
N LEU A 194 -14.98 6.63 -5.16
CA LEU A 194 -14.12 7.48 -4.34
C LEU A 194 -12.90 6.68 -3.90
N MET A 195 -11.71 7.11 -4.31
CA MET A 195 -10.45 6.50 -3.89
C MET A 195 -9.77 7.32 -2.82
N ALA A 196 -9.26 6.63 -1.80
CA ALA A 196 -8.47 7.18 -0.72
C ALA A 196 -7.47 6.11 -0.27
N ILE A 197 -6.34 6.04 -0.99
CA ILE A 197 -5.31 4.99 -0.83
C ILE A 197 -4.04 5.62 -0.28
N ASP A 198 -3.50 5.07 0.82
CA ASP A 198 -2.21 5.49 1.37
C ASP A 198 -1.04 4.96 0.53
N SER A 199 0.15 5.51 0.75
CA SER A 199 1.37 5.12 0.05
C SER A 199 1.79 3.68 0.35
N PHE A 200 2.33 3.01 -0.66
CA PHE A 200 2.91 1.66 -0.52
C PHE A 200 4.42 1.81 -0.32
N LYS A 201 4.79 2.00 0.96
CA LYS A 201 6.18 2.33 1.36
C LYS A 201 7.20 1.42 0.70
N GLY A 202 8.13 2.02 -0.06
CA GLY A 202 9.21 1.32 -0.75
C GLY A 202 8.87 0.85 -2.17
N SER A 203 7.63 1.05 -2.66
CA SER A 203 7.23 0.63 -4.02
C SER A 203 6.50 1.68 -4.84
N ALA A 204 5.53 2.41 -4.26
CA ALA A 204 4.78 3.43 -4.97
C ALA A 204 4.18 4.46 -4.00
N ASN A 205 4.06 5.71 -4.44
CA ASN A 205 3.32 6.73 -3.70
C ASN A 205 1.80 6.60 -3.91
N SER A 206 1.01 7.33 -3.14
CA SER A 206 -0.46 7.27 -3.19
C SER A 206 -1.01 7.59 -4.58
N GLU A 207 -0.43 8.59 -5.27
CA GLU A 207 -0.89 9.03 -6.58
C GLU A 207 -0.65 7.96 -7.66
N GLU A 208 0.52 7.33 -7.65
CA GLU A 208 0.86 6.24 -8.57
C GLU A 208 -0.09 5.06 -8.40
N ILE A 209 -0.31 4.60 -7.17
CA ILE A 209 -1.23 3.48 -6.88
C ILE A 209 -2.66 3.83 -7.32
N GLU A 210 -3.16 5.02 -6.97
CA GLU A 210 -4.50 5.45 -7.36
C GLU A 210 -4.66 5.51 -8.88
N ALA A 211 -3.65 6.03 -9.60
CA ALA A 211 -3.67 6.10 -11.06
C ALA A 211 -3.72 4.70 -11.70
N TRP A 212 -2.93 3.76 -11.18
CA TRP A 212 -2.87 2.38 -11.70
C TRP A 212 -4.15 1.59 -11.38
N VAL A 213 -4.71 1.76 -10.18
CA VAL A 213 -6.02 1.18 -9.82
C VAL A 213 -7.12 1.75 -10.71
N ALA A 214 -7.10 3.06 -10.96
CA ALA A 214 -8.05 3.72 -11.86
C ALA A 214 -7.92 3.23 -13.31
N GLU A 215 -6.70 2.99 -13.79
CA GLU A 215 -6.47 2.36 -15.10
C GLU A 215 -7.19 1.02 -15.19
N GLY A 216 -7.02 0.16 -14.18
CA GLY A 216 -7.68 -1.14 -14.12
C GLY A 216 -9.22 -1.03 -14.12
N MET A 217 -9.77 -0.12 -13.34
CA MET A 217 -11.21 0.12 -13.32
C MET A 217 -11.75 0.58 -14.68
N ARG A 218 -11.03 1.47 -15.39
CA ARG A 218 -11.42 1.95 -16.73
C ARG A 218 -11.36 0.86 -17.81
N ARG A 219 -10.60 -0.21 -17.60
CA ARG A 219 -10.62 -1.39 -18.48
C ARG A 219 -11.95 -2.16 -18.36
N VAL A 220 -12.61 -2.12 -17.19
CA VAL A 220 -13.90 -2.75 -16.95
C VAL A 220 -15.05 -1.87 -17.42
N ASP A 221 -15.02 -0.59 -17.04
CA ASP A 221 -15.99 0.42 -17.47
C ASP A 221 -15.26 1.72 -17.81
N PRO A 222 -15.12 2.06 -19.11
CA PRO A 222 -14.45 3.30 -19.52
C PRO A 222 -15.14 4.57 -19.03
N CYS A 223 -16.43 4.51 -18.65
CA CYS A 223 -17.22 5.63 -18.17
C CYS A 223 -17.20 5.79 -16.64
N VAL A 224 -16.49 4.93 -15.90
CA VAL A 224 -16.42 5.02 -14.44
C VAL A 224 -15.94 6.40 -14.00
N ASP A 225 -16.72 7.07 -13.13
CA ASP A 225 -16.35 8.36 -12.52
C ASP A 225 -15.51 8.10 -11.28
N ILE A 226 -14.22 8.48 -11.32
CA ILE A 226 -13.26 8.23 -10.24
C ILE A 226 -12.80 9.56 -9.68
N ARG A 227 -12.95 9.71 -8.36
CA ARG A 227 -12.41 10.83 -7.58
C ARG A 227 -11.42 10.31 -6.57
N SER A 228 -10.29 11.00 -6.42
CA SER A 228 -9.24 10.67 -5.45
C SER A 228 -9.17 11.69 -4.34
N VAL A 229 -8.98 11.21 -3.12
CA VAL A 229 -8.67 12.00 -1.92
C VAL A 229 -7.33 11.56 -1.39
N ALA A 230 -6.36 12.48 -1.36
CA ALA A 230 -5.05 12.20 -0.84
C ALA A 230 -5.10 11.86 0.65
N LEU A 231 -4.33 10.86 1.07
CA LEU A 231 -4.19 10.44 2.47
C LEU A 231 -2.76 10.61 2.95
N ALA A 232 -2.63 10.88 4.24
CA ALA A 232 -1.38 10.76 4.99
C ALA A 232 -1.70 10.50 6.47
N ASP A 233 -0.87 9.71 7.12
CA ASP A 233 -0.99 9.34 8.54
C ASP A 233 -0.28 10.33 9.50
N GLY A 234 0.11 11.52 9.01
CA GLY A 234 0.96 12.47 9.74
C GLY A 234 2.45 12.15 9.63
N GLY A 235 2.82 11.22 8.76
CA GLY A 235 4.19 10.85 8.44
C GLY A 235 4.78 11.60 7.26
N GLU A 236 5.77 10.98 6.62
CA GLU A 236 6.36 11.44 5.37
C GLU A 236 5.29 11.48 4.26
N GLY A 237 5.22 12.60 3.51
CA GLY A 237 4.20 12.83 2.49
C GLY A 237 2.97 13.61 2.96
N THR A 238 2.91 14.05 4.21
CA THR A 238 1.81 14.88 4.73
C THR A 238 1.70 16.21 3.97
N VAL A 239 2.82 16.91 3.71
CA VAL A 239 2.84 18.15 2.91
C VAL A 239 2.33 17.90 1.49
N ASP A 240 2.71 16.76 0.89
CA ASP A 240 2.22 16.37 -0.44
C ASP A 240 0.70 16.15 -0.43
N ALA A 241 0.19 15.38 0.54
CA ALA A 241 -1.23 15.10 0.66
C ALA A 241 -2.06 16.40 0.83
N PHE A 242 -1.65 17.29 1.72
CA PHE A 242 -2.32 18.58 1.92
C PHE A 242 -2.26 19.45 0.66
N SER A 243 -1.13 19.49 -0.05
CA SER A 243 -0.98 20.29 -1.27
C SER A 243 -1.87 19.82 -2.44
N ARG A 244 -2.33 18.56 -2.42
CA ARG A 244 -3.28 18.01 -3.40
C ARG A 244 -4.73 18.36 -3.07
N ILE A 245 -5.03 18.58 -1.79
CA ILE A 245 -6.42 18.81 -1.32
C ILE A 245 -6.75 20.30 -1.31
N CYS A 246 -5.76 21.16 -1.04
CA CYS A 246 -5.98 22.59 -0.87
C CYS A 246 -5.09 23.42 -1.77
N ALA A 247 -5.58 24.61 -2.12
CA ALA A 247 -4.79 25.63 -2.81
C ALA A 247 -3.79 26.23 -1.81
N GLY A 248 -2.53 25.80 -1.86
CA GLY A 248 -1.44 26.27 -1.02
C GLY A 248 -0.16 26.47 -1.79
N GLU A 249 0.75 27.26 -1.25
CA GLU A 249 2.08 27.51 -1.78
C GLU A 249 3.09 26.61 -1.06
N ARG A 250 3.75 25.69 -1.79
CA ARG A 250 4.90 24.96 -1.27
C ARG A 250 6.08 25.92 -1.15
N LYS A 251 6.70 25.93 -0.01
CA LYS A 251 7.86 26.76 0.31
C LYS A 251 9.02 25.88 0.76
N THR A 252 10.21 26.34 0.47
CA THR A 252 11.45 25.71 0.94
C THR A 252 12.21 26.69 1.81
N VAL A 253 12.68 26.22 2.95
CA VAL A 253 13.52 26.99 3.86
C VAL A 253 14.74 26.20 4.26
N ARG A 254 15.85 26.90 4.48
CA ARG A 254 17.07 26.29 4.98
C ARG A 254 17.01 26.21 6.50
N VAL A 255 17.08 25.00 7.04
CA VAL A 255 17.04 24.72 8.48
C VAL A 255 18.21 23.83 8.90
N THR A 256 18.41 23.70 10.21
CA THR A 256 19.38 22.80 10.81
C THR A 256 18.86 21.36 10.76
N GLY A 257 19.54 20.46 10.05
CA GLY A 257 19.21 19.05 10.03
C GLY A 257 19.46 18.36 11.38
N ALA A 258 19.01 17.11 11.50
CA ALA A 258 19.08 16.33 12.74
C ALA A 258 20.49 16.29 13.39
N PHE A 259 21.54 16.42 12.60
CA PHE A 259 22.95 16.33 13.01
C PHE A 259 23.70 17.66 12.89
N GLY A 260 23.01 18.81 12.91
CA GLY A 260 23.61 20.12 12.86
C GLY A 260 24.02 20.62 11.46
N THR A 261 23.88 19.82 10.42
CA THR A 261 24.16 20.22 9.03
C THR A 261 22.97 20.98 8.45
N PRO A 262 23.16 22.12 7.75
CA PRO A 262 22.07 22.82 7.10
C PRO A 262 21.46 22.00 5.96
N ILE A 263 20.13 21.91 5.93
CA ILE A 263 19.34 21.23 4.89
C ILE A 263 18.22 22.13 4.38
N ASN A 264 17.69 21.82 3.22
CA ASN A 264 16.48 22.44 2.71
C ASN A 264 15.28 21.61 3.15
N ALA A 265 14.34 22.23 3.86
CA ALA A 265 13.10 21.60 4.30
C ALA A 265 11.90 22.24 3.60
N GLU A 266 11.03 21.40 3.09
CA GLU A 266 9.78 21.83 2.44
C GLU A 266 8.64 21.92 3.46
N TRP A 267 7.75 22.86 3.24
CA TRP A 267 6.54 23.07 4.02
C TRP A 267 5.46 23.74 3.16
N LEU A 268 4.21 23.72 3.59
CA LEU A 268 3.07 24.28 2.88
C LEU A 268 2.52 25.48 3.64
N LEU A 269 2.23 26.57 2.93
CA LEU A 269 1.42 27.68 3.41
C LEU A 269 0.12 27.73 2.60
N ALA A 270 -1.02 27.70 3.27
CA ALA A 270 -2.31 27.73 2.64
C ALA A 270 -3.23 28.76 3.27
N HIS A 271 -4.23 29.17 2.53
CA HIS A 271 -5.23 30.14 2.96
C HIS A 271 -6.62 29.48 2.88
N GLY A 272 -7.38 29.58 3.95
CA GLY A 272 -8.76 29.13 3.97
C GLY A 272 -9.70 30.12 3.27
N ASN A 273 -10.99 29.91 3.46
CA ASN A 273 -12.02 30.71 2.79
C ASN A 273 -12.19 32.14 3.36
N LYS A 274 -11.52 32.47 4.46
CA LYS A 274 -11.54 33.79 5.10
C LYS A 274 -10.17 34.46 4.97
N PRO A 275 -10.11 35.81 4.86
CA PRO A 275 -8.83 36.52 4.71
C PRO A 275 -7.79 36.24 5.82
N ASP A 276 -8.26 35.97 7.03
CA ASP A 276 -7.41 35.74 8.21
C ASP A 276 -7.24 34.24 8.53
N ASP A 277 -7.69 33.34 7.65
CA ASP A 277 -7.60 31.88 7.82
C ASP A 277 -6.37 31.35 7.09
N THR A 278 -5.19 31.76 7.59
CA THR A 278 -3.90 31.28 7.07
C THR A 278 -3.39 30.16 7.95
N TRP A 279 -3.03 29.04 7.31
CA TRP A 279 -2.49 27.89 8.02
C TRP A 279 -1.30 27.27 7.29
N ALA A 280 -0.50 26.53 8.02
CA ALA A 280 0.70 25.89 7.50
C ALA A 280 0.73 24.41 7.82
N VAL A 281 1.43 23.64 7.00
CA VAL A 281 1.76 22.24 7.25
C VAL A 281 3.27 22.08 7.25
N ILE A 282 3.80 21.49 8.29
CA ILE A 282 5.20 21.12 8.42
C ILE A 282 5.35 19.64 8.75
N GLU A 283 6.37 18.99 8.23
CA GLU A 283 6.74 17.63 8.57
C GLU A 283 8.06 17.63 9.33
N MET A 284 8.09 16.91 10.44
CA MET A 284 9.35 16.77 11.15
C MET A 284 10.39 15.98 10.33
N ALA A 285 9.94 15.08 9.45
CA ALA A 285 10.82 14.26 8.62
C ALA A 285 11.64 15.10 7.61
N THR A 286 11.14 16.25 7.14
CA THR A 286 11.88 17.13 6.22
C THR A 286 13.06 17.81 6.92
N ALA A 287 12.98 18.05 8.23
CA ALA A 287 14.05 18.66 9.01
C ALA A 287 14.90 17.61 9.77
N ALA A 288 14.29 16.56 10.32
CA ALA A 288 14.95 15.60 11.20
C ALA A 288 14.49 14.15 10.95
N GLY A 289 14.41 13.75 9.66
CA GLY A 289 13.94 12.45 9.21
C GLY A 289 14.95 11.32 9.41
N ILE A 290 14.43 10.10 9.56
CA ILE A 290 15.21 8.86 9.76
C ILE A 290 16.14 8.55 8.58
N GLY A 291 15.82 9.02 7.36
CA GLY A 291 16.67 8.91 6.18
C GLY A 291 18.00 9.63 6.29
N GLN A 292 18.13 10.61 7.21
CA GLN A 292 19.38 11.32 7.49
C GLN A 292 20.28 10.55 8.48
N SER A 293 19.76 9.51 9.17
CA SER A 293 20.46 8.84 10.27
C SER A 293 21.26 7.61 9.78
N ALA A 294 22.48 7.47 10.27
CA ALA A 294 23.28 6.27 10.13
C ALA A 294 22.73 5.08 10.96
N ARG A 295 21.70 5.30 11.78
CA ARG A 295 21.07 4.30 12.68
C ARG A 295 22.08 3.60 13.60
N THR A 296 23.00 4.37 14.13
CA THR A 296 23.95 3.95 15.17
C THR A 296 23.58 4.55 16.51
N ASP A 297 24.06 3.98 17.61
CA ASP A 297 23.80 4.50 18.96
C ASP A 297 24.27 5.96 19.11
N ALA A 298 25.44 6.29 18.57
CA ALA A 298 25.96 7.66 18.56
C ALA A 298 25.03 8.63 17.80
N ALA A 299 24.48 8.20 16.64
CA ALA A 299 23.55 9.01 15.88
C ALA A 299 22.22 9.18 16.63
N ALA A 300 21.70 8.12 17.22
CA ALA A 300 20.44 8.15 17.98
C ALA A 300 20.52 9.03 19.23
N LEU A 301 21.71 9.16 19.84
CA LEU A 301 21.99 10.04 20.98
C LEU A 301 22.17 11.51 20.58
N ALA A 302 22.67 11.78 19.36
CA ALA A 302 23.02 13.12 18.91
C ALA A 302 21.90 13.82 18.11
N ALA A 303 20.97 13.06 17.53
CA ALA A 303 19.93 13.60 16.67
C ALA A 303 19.00 14.57 17.40
N SER A 304 18.80 15.76 16.82
CA SER A 304 18.07 16.89 17.42
C SER A 304 16.87 17.32 16.58
N THR A 305 15.82 17.75 17.26
CA THR A 305 14.61 18.35 16.69
C THR A 305 14.75 19.85 16.41
N TYR A 306 15.95 20.45 16.51
CA TYR A 306 16.15 21.90 16.40
C TYR A 306 15.58 22.48 15.09
N GLY A 307 15.84 21.86 13.95
CA GLY A 307 15.34 22.32 12.65
C GLY A 307 13.82 22.28 12.51
N VAL A 308 13.13 21.39 13.26
CA VAL A 308 11.67 21.37 13.30
C VAL A 308 11.13 22.63 13.98
N GLY A 309 11.80 23.11 15.04
CA GLY A 309 11.47 24.38 15.68
C GLY A 309 11.74 25.58 14.77
N GLU A 310 12.80 25.53 13.94
CA GLU A 310 13.06 26.57 12.92
C GLU A 310 11.97 26.59 11.85
N LEU A 311 11.44 25.40 11.42
CA LEU A 311 10.30 25.31 10.51
C LEU A 311 9.06 25.95 11.12
N LEU A 312 8.71 25.61 12.36
CA LEU A 312 7.57 26.21 13.05
C LEU A 312 7.72 27.73 13.13
N ARG A 313 8.88 28.23 13.56
CA ARG A 313 9.14 29.67 13.62
C ARG A 313 8.96 30.35 12.25
N THR A 314 9.36 29.68 11.18
CA THR A 314 9.17 30.17 9.80
C THR A 314 7.69 30.25 9.42
N ALA A 315 6.91 29.23 9.76
CA ALA A 315 5.47 29.21 9.51
C ALA A 315 4.73 30.32 10.30
N VAL A 316 5.06 30.49 11.58
CA VAL A 316 4.53 31.57 12.42
C VAL A 316 4.88 32.95 11.86
N ALA A 317 6.15 33.17 11.47
CA ALA A 317 6.61 34.42 10.87
C ALA A 317 5.95 34.71 9.51
N ALA A 318 5.50 33.69 8.80
CA ALA A 318 4.71 33.82 7.56
C ALA A 318 3.22 34.14 7.82
N GLY A 319 2.80 34.28 9.08
CA GLY A 319 1.43 34.64 9.47
C GLY A 319 0.46 33.45 9.58
N ALA A 320 0.96 32.24 9.76
CA ALA A 320 0.09 31.09 9.99
C ALA A 320 -0.59 31.17 11.37
N HIS A 321 -1.93 31.17 11.37
CA HIS A 321 -2.74 31.12 12.60
C HIS A 321 -2.91 29.70 13.13
N THR A 322 -2.85 28.71 12.25
CA THR A 322 -2.84 27.28 12.59
C THR A 322 -1.65 26.61 11.93
N VAL A 323 -0.90 25.78 12.68
CA VAL A 323 0.17 24.98 12.09
C VAL A 323 -0.09 23.50 12.39
N TYR A 324 -0.28 22.74 11.32
CA TYR A 324 -0.35 21.29 11.34
C TYR A 324 1.05 20.69 11.28
N ILE A 325 1.37 19.79 12.20
CA ILE A 325 2.72 19.25 12.41
C ILE A 325 2.70 17.74 12.32
N GLY A 326 3.20 17.19 11.22
CA GLY A 326 3.34 15.75 11.01
C GLY A 326 4.56 15.21 11.77
N LEU A 327 4.38 14.17 12.59
CA LEU A 327 5.42 13.61 13.48
C LEU A 327 6.05 12.31 13.00
N GLY A 328 5.57 11.72 11.90
CA GLY A 328 6.11 10.46 11.40
C GLY A 328 7.53 10.57 10.83
N GLY A 329 8.21 9.44 10.70
CA GLY A 329 9.51 9.34 10.02
C GLY A 329 10.72 9.92 10.76
N SER A 330 10.66 10.12 12.09
CA SER A 330 11.67 10.81 12.91
C SER A 330 12.97 10.03 13.12
N ALA A 331 14.12 10.75 13.13
CA ALA A 331 15.43 10.24 13.55
C ALA A 331 15.72 10.47 15.04
N THR A 332 14.98 11.37 15.69
CA THR A 332 15.33 11.99 16.98
C THR A 332 14.78 11.25 18.19
N ASN A 333 15.46 11.41 19.34
CA ASN A 333 15.06 10.89 20.66
C ASN A 333 15.24 11.94 21.76
N ASP A 334 15.31 13.22 21.41
CA ASP A 334 15.67 14.32 22.30
C ASP A 334 14.49 14.90 23.12
N GLY A 335 13.33 14.23 23.12
CA GLY A 335 12.15 14.73 23.82
C GLY A 335 11.55 16.02 23.23
N GLY A 336 12.04 16.47 22.07
CA GLY A 336 11.71 17.79 21.53
C GLY A 336 12.53 18.93 22.14
N ALA A 337 13.63 18.63 22.86
CA ALA A 337 14.47 19.65 23.48
C ALA A 337 15.03 20.64 22.47
N GLY A 338 15.58 20.14 21.34
CA GLY A 338 16.08 21.02 20.28
C GLY A 338 14.98 21.89 19.67
N PHE A 339 13.78 21.35 19.46
CA PHE A 339 12.62 22.10 19.01
C PHE A 339 12.29 23.29 19.94
N LEU A 340 12.24 23.04 21.24
CA LEU A 340 12.00 24.09 22.22
C LEU A 340 13.12 25.15 22.21
N GLN A 341 14.40 24.74 22.12
CA GLN A 341 15.53 25.65 22.01
C GLN A 341 15.45 26.55 20.77
N ALA A 342 15.05 26.01 19.63
CA ALA A 342 14.87 26.77 18.37
C ALA A 342 13.75 27.83 18.46
N LEU A 343 12.75 27.57 19.32
CA LEU A 343 11.69 28.56 19.66
C LEU A 343 12.12 29.54 20.72
N GLY A 344 13.36 29.45 21.26
CA GLY A 344 13.88 30.36 22.25
C GLY A 344 13.75 29.89 23.70
N ALA A 345 13.16 28.73 23.98
CA ALA A 345 13.10 28.17 25.32
C ALA A 345 14.52 27.96 25.87
N ARG A 346 14.68 28.16 27.17
CA ARG A 346 15.96 27.98 27.84
C ARG A 346 15.99 26.64 28.56
N LEU A 347 16.80 25.72 28.04
CA LEU A 347 17.06 24.40 28.61
C LEU A 347 18.47 24.41 29.13
N LEU A 348 18.63 24.52 30.47
CA LEU A 348 19.91 24.82 31.11
C LEU A 348 20.38 23.68 32.02
N ASP A 349 21.70 23.49 32.08
CA ASP A 349 22.36 22.61 33.03
C ASP A 349 22.49 23.29 34.42
N ALA A 350 23.07 22.58 35.37
CA ALA A 350 23.27 23.08 36.74
C ALA A 350 24.18 24.33 36.83
N ASP A 351 25.02 24.55 35.82
CA ASP A 351 25.90 25.72 35.73
C ASP A 351 25.22 26.91 35.02
N GLY A 352 23.95 26.77 34.59
CA GLY A 352 23.20 27.78 33.85
C GLY A 352 23.58 27.90 32.38
N LYS A 353 24.28 26.91 31.81
CA LYS A 353 24.61 26.81 30.37
C LYS A 353 23.56 26.04 29.62
N SER A 354 23.36 26.40 28.36
CA SER A 354 22.46 25.62 27.47
C SER A 354 22.97 24.19 27.33
N ILE A 355 22.06 23.22 27.40
CA ILE A 355 22.40 21.80 27.17
C ILE A 355 22.78 21.55 25.71
N ASP A 356 23.57 20.51 25.47
CA ASP A 356 23.92 20.02 24.13
C ASP A 356 22.71 19.44 23.39
N ALA A 357 22.83 19.28 22.08
CA ALA A 357 21.80 18.70 21.24
C ALA A 357 21.61 17.20 21.50
N GLY A 358 20.42 16.69 21.16
CA GLY A 358 20.09 15.28 21.20
C GLY A 358 19.72 14.73 22.58
N LEU A 359 19.43 13.43 22.64
CA LEU A 359 19.10 12.71 23.87
C LEU A 359 20.23 12.83 24.92
N ALA A 360 21.48 12.80 24.46
CA ALA A 360 22.64 12.93 25.35
C ALA A 360 22.65 14.26 26.14
N GLY A 361 22.13 15.34 25.57
CA GLY A 361 22.00 16.63 26.23
C GLY A 361 21.09 16.62 27.45
N LEU A 362 20.06 15.80 27.44
CA LEU A 362 19.10 15.64 28.55
C LEU A 362 19.77 15.12 29.84
N ALA A 363 20.90 14.42 29.72
CA ALA A 363 21.67 13.93 30.88
C ALA A 363 22.11 15.04 31.83
N ARG A 364 22.27 16.25 31.33
CA ARG A 364 22.77 17.41 32.12
C ARG A 364 21.68 18.45 32.43
N LEU A 365 20.45 18.23 31.92
CA LEU A 365 19.36 19.18 32.08
C LEU A 365 18.98 19.38 33.55
N ALA A 366 18.94 20.63 34.02
CA ALA A 366 18.58 20.99 35.37
C ALA A 366 17.36 21.93 35.44
N SER A 367 17.10 22.74 34.41
CA SER A 367 15.95 23.65 34.39
C SER A 367 15.44 23.91 32.97
N ILE A 368 14.15 24.22 32.86
CA ILE A 368 13.46 24.62 31.62
C ILE A 368 12.71 25.93 31.87
N ASP A 369 12.87 26.90 30.96
CA ASP A 369 12.02 28.10 30.86
C ASP A 369 11.37 28.16 29.49
N LEU A 370 10.03 27.95 29.42
CA LEU A 370 9.26 27.92 28.20
C LEU A 370 8.73 29.28 27.74
N ARG A 371 8.84 30.34 28.57
CA ARG A 371 8.25 31.66 28.27
C ARG A 371 8.67 32.21 26.91
N PRO A 372 9.97 32.18 26.52
CA PRO A 372 10.36 32.69 25.21
C PRO A 372 9.78 31.89 24.04
N ALA A 373 9.54 30.57 24.22
CA ALA A 373 8.87 29.75 23.19
C ALA A 373 7.40 30.14 23.02
N PHE A 374 6.68 30.40 24.12
CA PHE A 374 5.32 30.94 24.07
C PHE A 374 5.24 32.31 23.40
N GLU A 375 6.21 33.19 23.68
CA GLU A 375 6.31 34.50 23.01
C GLU A 375 6.52 34.33 21.49
N THR A 376 7.33 33.33 21.08
CA THR A 376 7.60 33.04 19.66
C THR A 376 6.38 32.51 18.92
N ILE A 377 5.62 31.60 19.53
CA ILE A 377 4.42 31.04 18.89
C ILE A 377 3.21 31.97 18.96
N GLY A 378 3.17 32.88 19.95
CA GLY A 378 2.06 33.82 20.13
C GLY A 378 0.70 33.11 20.23
N ASP A 379 -0.27 33.59 19.45
CA ASP A 379 -1.63 33.02 19.38
C ASP A 379 -1.78 31.89 18.34
N THR A 380 -0.68 31.42 17.76
CA THR A 380 -0.72 30.33 16.76
C THR A 380 -1.25 29.06 17.37
N HIS A 381 -2.27 28.46 16.76
CA HIS A 381 -2.83 27.16 17.13
C HIS A 381 -1.96 26.04 16.57
N LEU A 382 -1.47 25.16 17.43
CA LEU A 382 -0.62 24.03 17.05
C LEU A 382 -1.43 22.74 17.04
N VAL A 383 -1.44 22.04 15.90
CA VAL A 383 -2.14 20.77 15.70
C VAL A 383 -1.14 19.68 15.36
N ILE A 384 -1.01 18.70 16.22
CA ILE A 384 -0.18 17.51 15.99
C ILE A 384 -0.96 16.51 15.13
N LEU A 385 -0.37 16.09 14.03
CA LEU A 385 -0.89 15.01 13.19
C LEU A 385 -0.10 13.72 13.51
N SER A 386 -0.75 12.80 14.23
CA SER A 386 -0.11 11.54 14.61
C SER A 386 -1.13 10.53 15.09
N ASP A 387 -1.01 9.29 14.62
CA ASP A 387 -1.80 8.15 15.08
C ASP A 387 -1.06 7.33 16.16
N VAL A 388 0.13 7.81 16.58
CA VAL A 388 0.92 7.20 17.64
C VAL A 388 0.31 7.54 18.99
N THR A 389 0.01 6.51 19.80
CA THR A 389 -0.57 6.64 21.15
C THR A 389 0.43 6.37 22.28
N ASN A 390 1.68 6.11 21.96
CA ASN A 390 2.73 5.79 22.92
C ASN A 390 2.97 6.96 23.89
N PRO A 391 3.06 6.71 25.20
CA PRO A 391 3.44 7.72 26.19
C PRO A 391 4.91 8.12 26.02
N LEU A 392 5.35 9.16 26.72
CA LEU A 392 6.74 9.61 26.66
C LEU A 392 7.70 8.54 27.20
N VAL A 393 7.35 7.88 28.29
CA VAL A 393 8.20 6.97 29.06
C VAL A 393 7.52 5.65 29.40
N GLY A 394 8.29 4.67 29.90
CA GLY A 394 7.84 3.34 30.30
C GLY A 394 7.99 2.30 29.18
N ASP A 395 7.51 1.06 29.42
CA ASP A 395 7.70 -0.08 28.51
C ASP A 395 7.14 0.15 27.10
N HIS A 396 6.16 1.05 26.99
CA HIS A 396 5.57 1.50 25.71
C HIS A 396 5.98 2.93 25.35
N GLY A 397 7.01 3.47 26.01
CA GLY A 397 7.49 4.83 25.82
C GLY A 397 8.29 5.06 24.55
N ALA A 398 8.66 6.32 24.32
CA ALA A 398 9.37 6.75 23.12
C ALA A 398 10.67 5.98 22.87
N LEU A 399 11.50 5.82 23.91
CA LEU A 399 12.81 5.16 23.79
C LEU A 399 12.66 3.64 23.68
N ALA A 400 11.75 3.03 24.45
CA ALA A 400 11.56 1.59 24.45
C ALA A 400 11.03 1.06 23.10
N VAL A 401 10.04 1.75 22.50
CA VAL A 401 9.40 1.29 21.27
C VAL A 401 10.14 1.76 20.02
N PHE A 402 10.52 3.02 19.94
CA PHE A 402 11.06 3.61 18.72
C PHE A 402 12.58 3.79 18.73
N GLY A 403 13.23 3.71 19.90
CA GLY A 403 14.68 3.86 20.04
C GLY A 403 15.49 2.85 19.22
N PRO A 404 15.18 1.53 19.28
CA PRO A 404 15.94 0.51 18.57
C PRO A 404 15.98 0.70 17.04
N GLN A 405 14.86 1.06 16.42
CA GLN A 405 14.82 1.31 14.96
C GLN A 405 15.61 2.56 14.53
N LYS A 406 15.88 3.48 15.47
CA LYS A 406 16.71 4.67 15.28
C LYS A 406 18.18 4.43 15.58
N GLY A 407 18.51 3.24 16.08
CA GLY A 407 19.87 2.79 16.37
C GLY A 407 20.28 2.85 17.83
N LEU A 408 19.37 3.16 18.78
CA LEU A 408 19.70 3.08 20.21
C LEU A 408 20.09 1.65 20.59
N ASP A 409 21.25 1.51 21.22
CA ASP A 409 21.71 0.23 21.76
C ASP A 409 20.89 -0.15 23.01
N THR A 410 20.25 -1.29 22.95
CA THR A 410 19.45 -1.89 24.02
C THR A 410 20.08 -3.12 24.65
N SER A 411 21.32 -3.44 24.32
CA SER A 411 22.03 -4.62 24.83
C SER A 411 22.45 -4.48 26.30
N ASP A 412 22.67 -3.25 26.77
CA ASP A 412 23.00 -2.93 28.16
C ASP A 412 21.77 -2.33 28.88
N SER A 413 21.11 -3.15 29.72
CA SER A 413 19.93 -2.73 30.48
C SER A 413 20.18 -1.54 31.40
N ALA A 414 21.35 -1.45 32.02
CA ALA A 414 21.68 -0.32 32.88
C ALA A 414 21.78 1.00 32.09
N MET A 415 22.25 0.93 30.85
CA MET A 415 22.29 2.10 29.98
C MET A 415 20.87 2.47 29.46
N VAL A 416 20.03 1.47 29.18
CA VAL A 416 18.62 1.70 28.83
C VAL A 416 17.90 2.42 29.97
N ASP A 417 17.99 1.91 31.20
CA ASP A 417 17.38 2.53 32.40
C ASP A 417 17.89 3.95 32.62
N LYS A 418 19.17 4.17 32.39
CA LYS A 418 19.77 5.49 32.54
C LYS A 418 19.23 6.50 31.55
N ARG A 419 19.09 6.11 30.27
CA ARG A 419 18.52 6.95 29.21
C ARG A 419 17.05 7.25 29.46
N GLU A 420 16.30 6.24 29.88
CA GLU A 420 14.91 6.41 30.31
C GLU A 420 14.81 7.37 31.49
N GLY A 421 15.72 7.30 32.47
CA GLY A 421 15.82 8.24 33.56
C GLY A 421 16.05 9.69 33.11
N TRP A 422 16.81 9.94 32.04
CA TRP A 422 16.95 11.28 31.46
C TRP A 422 15.63 11.80 30.90
N MET A 423 14.88 10.94 30.19
CA MET A 423 13.59 11.30 29.61
C MET A 423 12.54 11.56 30.70
N ILE A 424 12.52 10.75 31.77
CA ILE A 424 11.64 10.97 32.94
C ILE A 424 11.95 12.33 33.60
N SER A 425 13.25 12.62 33.85
CA SER A 425 13.67 13.89 34.45
C SER A 425 13.28 15.08 33.58
N TYR A 426 13.47 14.95 32.25
CA TYR A 426 13.05 15.95 31.28
C TYR A 426 11.53 16.20 31.34
N GLY A 427 10.72 15.15 31.35
CA GLY A 427 9.26 15.26 31.40
C GLY A 427 8.79 15.98 32.69
N HIS A 428 9.37 15.66 33.84
CA HIS A 428 9.06 16.38 35.09
C HIS A 428 9.43 17.87 35.06
N LEU A 429 10.60 18.20 34.47
CA LEU A 429 11.01 19.60 34.31
C LEU A 429 10.11 20.36 33.34
N LEU A 430 9.65 19.67 32.30
CA LEU A 430 8.70 20.21 31.31
C LEU A 430 7.34 20.51 31.95
N ASP A 431 6.82 19.59 32.78
CA ASP A 431 5.58 19.78 33.54
C ASP A 431 5.69 20.97 34.52
N LYS A 432 6.83 21.07 35.22
CA LYS A 432 7.10 22.19 36.12
C LYS A 432 7.10 23.51 35.36
N ALA A 433 7.87 23.61 34.27
CA ALA A 433 7.96 24.83 33.46
C ALA A 433 6.60 25.28 32.92
N ARG A 434 5.76 24.31 32.51
CA ARG A 434 4.39 24.56 32.04
C ARG A 434 3.49 25.08 33.17
N ALA A 435 3.57 24.49 34.37
CA ALA A 435 2.80 24.94 35.53
C ALA A 435 3.14 26.38 35.95
N GLU A 436 4.40 26.80 35.83
CA GLU A 436 4.86 28.16 36.12
C GLU A 436 4.24 29.21 35.18
N ILE A 437 3.95 28.85 33.91
CA ILE A 437 3.28 29.74 32.95
C ILE A 437 1.80 29.90 33.29
N GLY A 438 1.11 28.82 33.69
CA GLY A 438 -0.30 28.86 34.09
C GLY A 438 -0.57 29.72 35.33
N THR A 439 0.42 29.94 36.19
CA THR A 439 0.29 30.80 37.40
C THR A 439 0.56 32.29 37.11
N THR A 440 1.25 32.63 36.04
CA THR A 440 1.58 34.02 35.67
C THR A 440 0.46 34.74 34.88
N VAL A 441 -0.57 34.06 34.38
CA VAL A 441 -1.66 34.65 33.57
C VAL A 441 -2.89 35.07 34.42
N THR A 442 -2.87 34.98 35.74
CA THR A 442 -3.95 35.46 36.60
C THR A 442 -3.61 36.81 37.22
N SER A 443 -3.59 37.89 36.43
CA SER A 443 -3.91 39.25 36.94
C SER A 443 -5.43 39.46 36.79
N PRO A 444 -6.12 39.93 37.84
CA PRO A 444 -7.58 39.99 37.85
C PRO A 444 -8.20 41.18 37.11
N GLU A 445 -7.52 41.89 36.26
CA GLU A 445 -8.03 43.18 35.73
C GLU A 445 -8.23 43.31 34.22
N THR A 446 -8.10 42.26 33.43
CA THR A 446 -8.54 42.33 32.03
C THR A 446 -8.95 40.95 31.52
N GLU A 447 -10.26 40.67 31.54
CA GLU A 447 -10.83 39.64 30.67
C GLU A 447 -10.84 40.17 29.22
N PRO A 448 -10.07 39.60 28.30
CA PRO A 448 -10.42 39.72 26.88
C PRO A 448 -11.50 38.68 26.58
N ALA A 449 -12.67 39.17 26.25
CA ALA A 449 -13.72 38.40 25.60
C ALA A 449 -13.13 37.81 24.31
N VAL A 450 -13.18 36.51 24.19
CA VAL A 450 -12.77 35.57 23.11
C VAL A 450 -11.52 34.74 23.47
N ALA A 451 -11.69 33.79 24.36
CA ALA A 451 -10.79 32.66 24.50
C ALA A 451 -11.64 31.37 24.55
N THR A 452 -12.11 30.93 23.41
CA THR A 452 -12.85 29.67 23.24
C THR A 452 -11.95 28.61 22.63
N HIS A 453 -10.79 28.33 23.25
CA HIS A 453 -10.09 27.08 23.01
C HIS A 453 -9.69 26.50 24.38
N SER A 454 -10.47 25.52 24.81
CA SER A 454 -10.25 24.80 26.05
C SER A 454 -8.92 24.02 25.96
N ARG A 455 -7.83 24.63 26.43
CA ARG A 455 -6.54 23.92 26.60
C ARG A 455 -6.78 22.73 27.51
N LYS A 456 -6.77 21.52 26.97
CA LYS A 456 -6.92 20.29 27.75
C LYS A 456 -5.85 20.26 28.84
N ARG A 457 -6.26 20.29 30.12
CA ARG A 457 -5.35 20.18 31.28
C ARG A 457 -5.09 18.70 31.51
N PHE A 458 -3.85 18.26 31.29
CA PHE A 458 -3.36 16.99 31.80
C PHE A 458 -2.41 17.25 32.96
N SER A 459 -2.30 16.29 33.88
CA SER A 459 -1.48 16.42 35.09
C SER A 459 0.01 16.28 34.82
N SER A 460 0.40 15.52 33.78
CA SER A 460 1.80 15.28 33.40
C SER A 460 1.89 14.85 31.93
N VAL A 461 2.95 15.29 31.23
CA VAL A 461 3.25 14.87 29.85
C VAL A 461 3.76 13.42 29.77
N LEU A 462 4.24 12.86 30.88
CA LEU A 462 4.88 11.54 30.90
C LEU A 462 3.98 10.42 30.39
N GLY A 463 2.70 10.42 30.79
CA GLY A 463 1.75 9.37 30.47
C GLY A 463 0.71 9.76 29.41
N VAL A 464 0.80 10.92 28.80
CA VAL A 464 -0.19 11.34 27.80
C VAL A 464 -0.05 10.50 26.54
N PRO A 465 -1.11 9.89 26.01
CA PRO A 465 -1.07 9.21 24.72
C PRO A 465 -0.55 10.14 23.62
N GLY A 466 0.45 9.66 22.87
CA GLY A 466 1.11 10.42 21.80
C GLY A 466 2.27 11.31 22.24
N ALA A 467 2.50 11.50 23.53
CA ALA A 467 3.65 12.27 24.02
C ALA A 467 5.00 11.68 23.57
N GLY A 468 5.07 10.35 23.36
CA GLY A 468 6.25 9.65 22.86
C GLY A 468 6.48 9.77 21.36
N ALA A 469 5.54 10.31 20.60
CA ALA A 469 5.67 10.47 19.16
C ALA A 469 6.93 11.27 18.79
N ALA A 470 7.58 10.87 17.70
CA ALA A 470 8.83 11.48 17.23
C ALA A 470 9.94 11.56 18.29
N GLY A 471 10.05 10.52 19.14
CA GLY A 471 11.10 10.49 20.19
C GLY A 471 10.88 11.51 21.29
N GLY A 472 9.63 11.84 21.57
CA GLY A 472 9.18 12.76 22.60
C GLY A 472 8.91 14.20 22.15
N LEU A 473 9.03 14.51 20.85
CA LEU A 473 8.60 15.83 20.33
C LEU A 473 7.12 16.07 20.60
N GLY A 474 6.28 15.01 20.61
CA GLY A 474 4.89 15.08 21.04
C GLY A 474 4.73 15.70 22.43
N ALA A 475 5.56 15.34 23.41
CA ALA A 475 5.53 15.91 24.76
C ALA A 475 5.85 17.40 24.76
N ALA A 476 6.87 17.84 24.01
CA ALA A 476 7.23 19.25 23.88
C ALA A 476 6.08 20.09 23.28
N LEU A 477 5.46 19.60 22.20
CA LEU A 477 4.32 20.25 21.55
C LEU A 477 3.10 20.32 22.48
N LEU A 478 2.78 19.24 23.17
CA LEU A 478 1.69 19.21 24.17
C LEU A 478 1.96 20.19 25.30
N ALA A 479 3.23 20.37 25.75
CA ALA A 479 3.60 21.33 26.76
C ALA A 479 3.38 22.78 26.29
N LEU A 480 3.51 23.06 25.00
CA LEU A 480 3.16 24.35 24.38
C LEU A 480 1.66 24.51 24.10
N GLY A 481 0.84 23.53 24.45
CA GLY A 481 -0.62 23.60 24.31
C GLY A 481 -1.13 23.10 22.96
N ALA A 482 -0.33 22.36 22.20
CA ALA A 482 -0.78 21.73 20.96
C ALA A 482 -1.88 20.69 21.23
N GLU A 483 -2.76 20.54 20.26
CA GLU A 483 -3.81 19.49 20.24
C GLU A 483 -3.39 18.34 19.34
N MET A 484 -3.66 17.11 19.77
CA MET A 484 -3.33 15.91 18.98
C MET A 484 -4.56 15.39 18.26
N HIS A 485 -4.42 15.18 16.95
CA HIS A 485 -5.44 14.68 16.07
C HIS A 485 -4.87 13.55 15.18
N SER A 486 -5.74 12.64 14.77
CA SER A 486 -5.38 11.68 13.70
C SER A 486 -5.09 12.45 12.42
N GLY A 487 -3.94 12.15 11.79
CA GLY A 487 -3.56 12.78 10.51
C GLY A 487 -4.58 12.50 9.43
N VAL A 488 -5.11 11.28 9.41
CA VAL A 488 -6.13 10.83 8.47
C VAL A 488 -7.44 11.61 8.65
N ASP A 489 -7.93 11.75 9.90
CA ASP A 489 -9.20 12.44 10.15
C ASP A 489 -9.14 13.91 9.72
N VAL A 490 -8.05 14.60 10.04
CA VAL A 490 -7.87 16.01 9.63
C VAL A 490 -7.84 16.15 8.10
N LEU A 491 -7.14 15.26 7.40
CA LEU A 491 -7.10 15.27 5.95
C LEU A 491 -8.47 14.99 5.33
N LEU A 492 -9.20 14.00 5.84
CA LEU A 492 -10.55 13.68 5.37
C LEU A 492 -11.53 14.83 5.61
N ASP A 493 -11.40 15.57 6.74
CA ASP A 493 -12.21 16.76 7.02
C ASP A 493 -11.93 17.89 6.02
N ILE A 494 -10.66 18.21 5.80
CA ILE A 494 -10.25 19.26 4.85
C ILE A 494 -10.65 18.90 3.42
N ALA A 495 -10.55 17.61 3.05
CA ALA A 495 -10.96 17.10 1.74
C ALA A 495 -12.47 17.01 1.55
N GLN A 496 -13.28 17.32 2.56
CA GLN A 496 -14.75 17.13 2.54
C GLN A 496 -15.12 15.70 2.10
N PHE A 497 -14.41 14.73 2.68
CA PHE A 497 -14.56 13.31 2.31
C PHE A 497 -15.99 12.82 2.50
N ASP A 498 -16.68 13.24 3.56
CA ASP A 498 -18.03 12.76 3.88
C ASP A 498 -19.03 13.18 2.79
N ASP A 499 -18.95 14.40 2.25
CA ASP A 499 -19.77 14.85 1.14
C ASP A 499 -19.48 14.03 -0.13
N SER A 500 -18.22 13.78 -0.41
CA SER A 500 -17.78 12.94 -1.54
C SER A 500 -18.23 11.49 -1.37
N ALA A 501 -18.16 10.95 -0.15
CA ALA A 501 -18.62 9.60 0.18
C ALA A 501 -20.14 9.47 -0.01
N HIS A 502 -20.93 10.44 0.41
CA HIS A 502 -22.39 10.43 0.15
C HIS A 502 -22.69 10.43 -1.35
N ALA A 503 -21.89 11.11 -2.15
CA ALA A 503 -22.07 11.23 -3.60
C ALA A 503 -21.55 10.04 -4.40
N CYS A 504 -20.72 9.15 -3.85
CA CYS A 504 -20.15 7.99 -4.55
C CYS A 504 -21.01 6.73 -4.39
N ASP A 505 -20.65 5.68 -5.10
CA ASP A 505 -21.31 4.36 -5.06
C ASP A 505 -20.41 3.31 -4.44
N LEU A 506 -19.08 3.49 -4.49
CA LEU A 506 -18.05 2.60 -3.98
C LEU A 506 -16.88 3.43 -3.42
N VAL A 507 -16.34 3.02 -2.30
CA VAL A 507 -15.08 3.57 -1.74
C VAL A 507 -13.97 2.55 -1.88
N ILE A 508 -12.83 2.99 -2.39
CA ILE A 508 -11.58 2.22 -2.44
C ILE A 508 -10.58 2.86 -1.47
N THR A 509 -10.02 2.04 -0.60
CA THR A 509 -8.91 2.42 0.28
C THR A 509 -7.75 1.46 0.13
N GLY A 510 -6.65 1.67 0.84
CA GLY A 510 -5.51 0.74 0.78
C GLY A 510 -4.29 1.23 1.54
N GLU A 511 -3.36 0.31 1.73
CA GLU A 511 -2.05 0.56 2.34
C GLU A 511 -1.03 -0.50 1.88
N GLY A 512 0.27 -0.28 2.16
CA GLY A 512 1.31 -1.23 1.78
C GLY A 512 1.21 -2.59 2.46
N ASN A 513 0.83 -2.65 3.74
CA ASN A 513 0.65 -3.92 4.47
C ASN A 513 -0.47 -3.82 5.50
N MET A 514 -1.48 -4.64 5.33
CA MET A 514 -2.66 -4.68 6.19
C MET A 514 -2.57 -5.80 7.22
N ASP A 515 -2.67 -5.43 8.49
CA ASP A 515 -2.61 -6.34 9.63
C ASP A 515 -3.64 -5.95 10.72
N ALA A 516 -3.60 -6.64 11.86
CA ALA A 516 -4.53 -6.36 12.97
C ALA A 516 -4.40 -4.92 13.52
N GLN A 517 -3.25 -4.26 13.34
CA GLN A 517 -3.05 -2.88 13.79
C GLN A 517 -3.75 -1.87 12.88
N THR A 518 -4.05 -2.22 11.64
CA THR A 518 -4.77 -1.37 10.69
C THR A 518 -6.13 -0.92 11.24
N ALA A 519 -6.81 -1.80 12.00
CA ALA A 519 -8.09 -1.48 12.65
C ALA A 519 -7.99 -0.43 13.77
N HIS A 520 -6.79 -0.08 14.23
CA HIS A 520 -6.56 0.82 15.37
C HIS A 520 -6.16 2.24 14.94
N GLY A 521 -6.87 2.82 13.97
CA GLY A 521 -6.73 4.24 13.61
C GLY A 521 -5.83 4.53 12.39
N LYS A 522 -5.33 3.51 11.68
CA LYS A 522 -4.61 3.75 10.42
C LYS A 522 -5.56 4.22 9.31
N ALA A 523 -4.99 4.80 8.26
CA ALA A 523 -5.72 5.41 7.14
C ALA A 523 -6.88 4.57 6.58
N PRO A 524 -6.72 3.26 6.28
CA PRO A 524 -7.82 2.48 5.73
C PRO A 524 -9.01 2.32 6.69
N ALA A 525 -8.77 2.25 8.01
CA ALA A 525 -9.85 2.13 8.99
C ALA A 525 -10.63 3.45 9.14
N GLY A 526 -9.94 4.60 9.16
CA GLY A 526 -10.58 5.92 9.19
C GLY A 526 -11.47 6.15 7.96
N VAL A 527 -10.96 5.85 6.76
CA VAL A 527 -11.72 5.90 5.51
C VAL A 527 -12.94 4.98 5.56
N ALA A 528 -12.75 3.73 6.02
CA ALA A 528 -13.84 2.76 6.09
C ALA A 528 -14.94 3.19 7.06
N ALA A 529 -14.59 3.71 8.23
CA ALA A 529 -15.55 4.19 9.22
C ALA A 529 -16.46 5.30 8.64
N ARG A 530 -15.88 6.31 7.97
CA ARG A 530 -16.62 7.40 7.33
C ARG A 530 -17.44 6.93 6.13
N ALA A 531 -16.89 6.05 5.30
CA ALA A 531 -17.63 5.45 4.18
C ALA A 531 -18.84 4.65 4.68
N LYS A 532 -18.70 3.91 5.79
CA LYS A 532 -19.81 3.17 6.42
C LYS A 532 -20.85 4.09 7.03
N ALA A 533 -20.47 5.21 7.61
CA ALA A 533 -21.42 6.23 8.07
C ALA A 533 -22.27 6.78 6.92
N ALA A 534 -21.68 6.88 5.71
CA ALA A 534 -22.38 7.23 4.47
C ALA A 534 -23.12 6.04 3.80
N GLY A 535 -23.08 4.83 4.40
CA GLY A 535 -23.73 3.62 3.88
C GLY A 535 -23.06 3.00 2.65
N LYS A 536 -21.77 3.27 2.41
CA LYS A 536 -21.07 2.84 1.19
C LYS A 536 -20.28 1.55 1.39
N PRO A 537 -20.20 0.69 0.35
CA PRO A 537 -19.28 -0.44 0.34
C PRO A 537 -17.83 0.04 0.26
N VAL A 538 -16.93 -0.71 0.93
CA VAL A 538 -15.51 -0.38 1.01
C VAL A 538 -14.67 -1.59 0.57
N ILE A 539 -13.79 -1.38 -0.42
CA ILE A 539 -12.81 -2.38 -0.83
C ILE A 539 -11.42 -1.81 -0.53
N ALA A 540 -10.59 -2.59 0.16
CA ALA A 540 -9.20 -2.26 0.40
C ALA A 540 -8.29 -2.97 -0.60
N ILE A 541 -7.38 -2.23 -1.24
CA ILE A 541 -6.30 -2.74 -2.08
C ILE A 541 -5.01 -2.62 -1.27
N VAL A 542 -4.27 -3.72 -1.09
CA VAL A 542 -3.14 -3.77 -0.17
C VAL A 542 -1.94 -4.47 -0.79
N GLY A 543 -0.72 -4.03 -0.49
CA GLY A 543 0.50 -4.68 -0.96
C GLY A 543 0.64 -6.09 -0.39
N GLY A 544 0.51 -6.23 0.93
CA GLY A 544 0.47 -7.47 1.67
C GLY A 544 -0.69 -7.52 2.66
N ARG A 545 -1.05 -8.72 3.10
CA ARG A 545 -2.09 -8.90 4.14
C ARG A 545 -1.71 -9.97 5.15
N ALA A 546 -2.04 -9.74 6.41
CA ALA A 546 -1.98 -10.78 7.45
C ALA A 546 -3.05 -11.87 7.21
N SER A 547 -2.88 -13.01 7.87
CA SER A 547 -3.86 -14.10 7.83
C SER A 547 -5.14 -13.78 8.59
N ASP A 548 -5.04 -13.03 9.69
CA ASP A 548 -6.17 -12.60 10.53
C ASP A 548 -6.47 -11.11 10.27
N LEU A 549 -7.65 -10.86 9.72
CA LEU A 549 -8.19 -9.54 9.41
C LEU A 549 -9.58 -9.30 10.04
N ASP A 550 -9.99 -10.10 11.02
CA ASP A 550 -11.31 -10.00 11.62
C ASP A 550 -11.60 -8.59 12.14
N ASN A 551 -10.62 -7.94 12.77
CA ASN A 551 -10.78 -6.57 13.26
C ASN A 551 -10.89 -5.54 12.12
N VAL A 552 -10.22 -5.78 11.00
CA VAL A 552 -10.28 -4.93 9.80
C VAL A 552 -11.67 -4.99 9.16
N TYR A 553 -12.24 -6.18 9.05
CA TYR A 553 -13.62 -6.34 8.57
C TYR A 553 -14.65 -5.70 9.52
N ARG A 554 -14.45 -5.81 10.84
CA ARG A 554 -15.30 -5.13 11.84
C ARG A 554 -15.17 -3.61 11.79
N ALA A 555 -14.01 -3.08 11.38
CA ALA A 555 -13.80 -1.64 11.18
C ALA A 555 -14.52 -1.09 9.93
N GLY A 556 -15.14 -1.96 9.11
CA GLY A 556 -16.01 -1.55 8.01
C GLY A 556 -15.44 -1.80 6.61
N ILE A 557 -14.32 -2.50 6.46
CA ILE A 557 -13.82 -2.93 5.15
C ILE A 557 -14.61 -4.18 4.73
N ASP A 558 -15.21 -4.19 3.54
CA ASP A 558 -16.03 -5.33 3.06
C ASP A 558 -15.20 -6.37 2.33
N LEU A 559 -14.13 -5.95 1.62
CA LEU A 559 -13.27 -6.83 0.84
C LEU A 559 -11.83 -6.33 0.87
N VAL A 560 -10.88 -7.25 1.00
CA VAL A 560 -9.44 -6.96 0.94
C VAL A 560 -8.82 -7.69 -0.26
N LEU A 561 -8.24 -6.93 -1.19
CA LEU A 561 -7.58 -7.43 -2.40
C LEU A 561 -6.06 -7.21 -2.29
N PRO A 562 -5.25 -8.26 -2.11
CA PRO A 562 -3.81 -8.12 -2.11
C PRO A 562 -3.26 -7.93 -3.53
N LEU A 563 -2.24 -7.09 -3.69
CA LEU A 563 -1.51 -6.91 -4.96
C LEU A 563 -0.72 -8.17 -5.33
N CYS A 564 -0.13 -8.84 -4.33
CA CYS A 564 0.61 -10.07 -4.56
C CYS A 564 -0.37 -11.22 -4.85
N ARG A 565 -0.59 -11.50 -6.13
CA ARG A 565 -1.51 -12.55 -6.61
C ARG A 565 -0.87 -13.92 -6.69
N VAL A 566 0.45 -13.98 -6.71
CA VAL A 566 1.26 -15.20 -6.77
C VAL A 566 2.38 -15.11 -5.73
N PRO A 567 2.92 -16.22 -5.26
CA PRO A 567 4.13 -16.20 -4.42
C PRO A 567 5.29 -15.51 -5.16
N MET A 568 5.87 -14.50 -4.55
CA MET A 568 6.99 -13.74 -5.09
C MET A 568 7.94 -13.31 -3.96
N SER A 569 9.20 -12.96 -4.30
CA SER A 569 10.13 -12.40 -3.33
C SER A 569 9.71 -10.97 -2.95
N LEU A 570 10.19 -10.48 -1.79
CA LEU A 570 9.96 -9.09 -1.40
C LEU A 570 10.50 -8.09 -2.44
N GLU A 571 11.66 -8.38 -3.03
CA GLU A 571 12.24 -7.56 -4.08
C GLU A 571 11.32 -7.45 -5.31
N GLN A 572 10.76 -8.58 -5.75
CA GLN A 572 9.78 -8.60 -6.84
C GLN A 572 8.48 -7.88 -6.47
N ALA A 573 8.02 -8.03 -5.22
CA ALA A 573 6.81 -7.37 -4.74
C ALA A 573 6.95 -5.85 -4.62
N LEU A 574 8.17 -5.33 -4.50
CA LEU A 574 8.49 -3.91 -4.44
C LEU A 574 8.93 -3.33 -5.79
N ASP A 575 9.11 -4.16 -6.82
CA ASP A 575 9.44 -3.70 -8.17
C ASP A 575 8.30 -2.87 -8.76
N SER A 576 8.59 -1.66 -9.22
CA SER A 576 7.57 -0.69 -9.65
C SER A 576 6.75 -1.17 -10.85
N VAL A 577 7.34 -1.93 -11.78
CA VAL A 577 6.63 -2.47 -12.94
C VAL A 577 5.66 -3.55 -12.49
N GLN A 578 6.09 -4.44 -11.60
CA GLN A 578 5.25 -5.49 -11.05
C GLN A 578 4.12 -4.93 -10.18
N VAL A 579 4.41 -3.89 -9.39
CA VAL A 579 3.39 -3.20 -8.57
C VAL A 579 2.34 -2.55 -9.48
N HIS A 580 2.75 -1.88 -10.57
CA HIS A 580 1.84 -1.29 -11.55
C HIS A 580 0.89 -2.36 -12.14
N GLU A 581 1.43 -3.44 -12.70
CA GLU A 581 0.63 -4.52 -13.29
C GLU A 581 -0.36 -5.12 -12.28
N ASN A 582 0.10 -5.33 -11.05
CA ASN A 582 -0.73 -5.88 -9.99
C ASN A 582 -1.83 -4.89 -9.54
N ALA A 583 -1.53 -3.59 -9.46
CA ALA A 583 -2.49 -2.55 -9.10
C ALA A 583 -3.59 -2.40 -10.16
N VAL A 584 -3.23 -2.44 -11.44
CA VAL A 584 -4.19 -2.45 -12.56
C VAL A 584 -5.16 -3.63 -12.43
N CYS A 585 -4.62 -4.84 -12.22
CA CYS A 585 -5.47 -6.03 -12.04
C CYS A 585 -6.35 -5.97 -10.78
N ALA A 586 -5.84 -5.38 -9.69
CA ALA A 586 -6.64 -5.19 -8.47
C ALA A 586 -7.78 -4.18 -8.70
N GLY A 587 -7.55 -3.12 -9.48
CA GLY A 587 -8.57 -2.18 -9.90
C GLY A 587 -9.68 -2.83 -10.74
N GLU A 588 -9.31 -3.67 -11.71
CA GLU A 588 -10.26 -4.47 -12.48
C GLU A 588 -11.10 -5.37 -11.56
N ALA A 589 -10.45 -6.11 -10.66
CA ALA A 589 -11.12 -7.02 -9.73
C ALA A 589 -12.07 -6.28 -8.78
N ALA A 590 -11.67 -5.12 -8.25
CA ALA A 590 -12.48 -4.31 -7.36
C ALA A 590 -13.77 -3.83 -8.03
N LEU A 591 -13.68 -3.29 -9.25
CA LEU A 591 -14.88 -2.82 -9.95
C LEU A 591 -15.79 -3.98 -10.37
N ARG A 592 -15.24 -5.11 -10.83
CA ARG A 592 -16.02 -6.32 -11.14
C ARG A 592 -16.75 -6.84 -9.90
N ALA A 593 -16.07 -6.90 -8.73
CA ALA A 593 -16.68 -7.34 -7.48
C ALA A 593 -17.85 -6.43 -7.05
N TYR A 594 -17.70 -5.11 -7.24
CA TYR A 594 -18.79 -4.16 -6.98
C TYR A 594 -19.99 -4.39 -7.92
N LEU A 595 -19.73 -4.56 -9.23
CA LEU A 595 -20.80 -4.75 -10.22
C LEU A 595 -21.56 -6.07 -10.06
N LEU A 596 -20.95 -7.10 -9.45
CA LEU A 596 -21.66 -8.35 -9.10
C LEU A 596 -22.77 -8.15 -8.08
N ARG A 597 -22.63 -7.17 -7.17
CA ARG A 597 -23.65 -6.83 -6.17
C ARG A 597 -24.87 -6.12 -6.77
N SER A 598 -24.68 -5.48 -7.91
CA SER A 598 -25.72 -4.66 -8.58
C SER A 598 -26.63 -5.48 -9.49
N LYS A 599 -26.35 -6.77 -9.65
CA LYS A 599 -27.18 -7.76 -10.33
C LYS A 599 -27.97 -8.60 -9.34
#